data_3702bf31600a5c0ab26f2c78c0071d53
#
_entry.id   3702bf31600a5c0ab26f2c78c0071d53
#
_cell.length_a   1.000
_cell.length_b   1.000
_cell.length_c   1.000
_cell.angle_alpha   90.00
_cell.angle_beta   90.00
_cell.angle_gamma   90.00
#
_symmetry.space_group_name_H-M   'P 1'
#
loop_
_entity.id
_entity.type
_entity.pdbx_description
1 polymer ?
#
loop_
_entity_poly.entity_id
_entity_poly.type
_entity_poly.pdbx_seq_one_letter_code
_entity_poly.pdbx_strand_id
1 'polypeptide(L)'
;MENLYFNTFDRNKIFYRVWNFEKNKKTLIIIHRGHEHSERLNELTQDKKFLKYNIFAYDLRGHGYTETKTSPNAMDYVRDLDSFVKHIKSEYQIKEEDIFIVANSIGGVILSAYVHDFAPNIAGMALLAPAFEIKLYIPFAKQLVTLLTKIKKDAKVMSYVKA
;
A
#
# COMPACT_ATOMS: atom_id res chain seq x y z
N MET A 1 11.44 6.19 -16.56
CA MET A 1 10.34 6.10 -15.56
C MET A 1 10.25 7.44 -14.90
N GLU A 2 9.12 8.11 -14.98
CA GLU A 2 8.92 9.41 -14.33
C GLU A 2 8.63 9.20 -12.84
N ASN A 3 9.14 10.11 -12.00
CA ASN A 3 8.81 10.13 -10.58
C ASN A 3 7.43 10.77 -10.41
N LEU A 4 6.43 9.95 -10.16
CA LEU A 4 5.06 10.38 -10.04
C LEU A 4 4.66 10.49 -8.57
N TYR A 5 3.88 11.53 -8.25
CA TYR A 5 3.38 11.76 -6.90
C TYR A 5 1.91 12.15 -6.94
N PHE A 6 1.17 11.76 -5.92
CA PHE A 6 -0.18 12.26 -5.67
C PHE A 6 -0.29 12.86 -4.26
N ASN A 7 -1.27 13.73 -4.07
CA ASN A 7 -1.57 14.31 -2.77
C ASN A 7 -2.67 13.50 -2.09
N THR A 8 -2.45 13.17 -0.83
CA THR A 8 -3.43 12.49 0.02
C THR A 8 -4.42 13.47 0.67
N PHE A 9 -5.38 12.94 1.41
CA PHE A 9 -6.40 13.68 2.14
C PHE A 9 -5.81 14.73 3.12
N ASP A 10 -4.60 14.49 3.66
CA ASP A 10 -3.88 15.40 4.57
C ASP A 10 -2.72 16.16 3.89
N ARG A 11 -2.72 16.20 2.53
CA ARG A 11 -1.71 16.86 1.69
C ARG A 11 -0.29 16.27 1.82
N ASN A 12 -0.16 15.04 2.32
CA ASN A 12 1.09 14.31 2.21
C ASN A 12 1.32 13.92 0.76
N LYS A 13 2.57 13.95 0.28
CA LYS A 13 2.93 13.52 -1.07
C LYS A 13 3.34 12.05 -1.02
N ILE A 14 2.64 11.22 -1.77
CA ILE A 14 2.93 9.79 -1.89
C ILE A 14 3.44 9.49 -3.29
N PHE A 15 4.57 8.79 -3.34
CA PHE A 15 5.19 8.34 -4.57
C PHE A 15 4.43 7.12 -5.14
N TYR A 16 4.28 7.07 -6.46
CA TYR A 16 3.71 5.92 -7.14
C TYR A 16 4.37 5.64 -8.49
N ARG A 17 4.19 4.42 -8.99
CA ARG A 17 4.65 3.93 -10.29
C ARG A 17 3.49 3.47 -11.13
N VAL A 18 3.69 3.60 -12.44
CA VAL A 18 2.76 3.13 -13.48
C VAL A 18 3.54 2.27 -14.47
N TRP A 19 2.97 1.12 -14.81
CA TRP A 19 3.47 0.23 -15.85
C TRP A 19 2.38 -0.07 -16.88
N ASN A 20 2.77 -0.14 -18.15
CA ASN A 20 1.93 -0.59 -19.26
C ASN A 20 0.64 0.21 -19.45
N PHE A 21 0.65 1.51 -19.12
CA PHE A 21 -0.55 2.32 -19.25
C PHE A 21 -1.02 2.41 -20.71
N GLU A 22 -2.26 2.00 -20.92
CA GLU A 22 -2.99 2.10 -22.18
C GLU A 22 -4.46 2.34 -21.89
N LYS A 23 -5.05 3.29 -22.60
CA LYS A 23 -6.46 3.64 -22.41
C LYS A 23 -7.36 2.41 -22.64
N ASN A 24 -8.42 2.28 -21.83
CA ASN A 24 -9.40 1.20 -21.90
C ASN A 24 -8.93 -0.21 -21.48
N LYS A 25 -7.71 -0.37 -20.97
CA LYS A 25 -7.31 -1.62 -20.29
C LYS A 25 -7.86 -1.68 -18.88
N LYS A 26 -8.13 -2.90 -18.40
CA LYS A 26 -8.38 -3.14 -16.98
C LYS A 26 -7.17 -2.73 -16.16
N THR A 27 -7.43 -2.25 -14.96
CA THR A 27 -6.40 -1.67 -14.08
C THR A 27 -6.17 -2.57 -12.87
N LEU A 28 -4.91 -2.80 -12.55
CA LEU A 28 -4.46 -3.53 -11.38
C LEU A 28 -3.70 -2.58 -10.46
N ILE A 29 -4.20 -2.39 -9.25
CA ILE A 29 -3.47 -1.73 -8.18
C ILE A 29 -2.81 -2.79 -7.32
N ILE A 30 -1.52 -2.65 -7.02
CA ILE A 30 -0.78 -3.59 -6.17
C ILE A 30 -0.27 -2.83 -4.94
N ILE A 31 -0.63 -3.33 -3.75
CA ILE A 31 -0.20 -2.78 -2.46
C ILE A 31 0.88 -3.71 -1.89
N HIS A 32 2.08 -3.17 -1.71
CA HIS A 32 3.24 -3.90 -1.20
C HIS A 32 3.10 -4.25 0.29
N ARG A 33 3.91 -5.19 0.76
CA ARG A 33 4.01 -5.55 2.18
C ARG A 33 4.91 -4.57 2.96
N GLY A 34 4.88 -4.64 4.28
CA GLY A 34 5.80 -3.89 5.13
C GLY A 34 7.27 -4.17 4.76
N HIS A 35 8.14 -3.18 4.98
CA HIS A 35 9.58 -3.22 4.65
C HIS A 35 9.91 -3.40 3.16
N GLU A 36 8.95 -3.12 2.28
CA GLU A 36 9.13 -3.10 0.82
C GLU A 36 8.68 -1.75 0.23
N HIS A 37 8.75 -1.64 -1.06
CA HIS A 37 8.27 -0.50 -1.84
C HIS A 37 7.89 -0.94 -3.26
N SER A 38 7.22 -0.09 -4.01
CA SER A 38 6.66 -0.41 -5.33
C SER A 38 7.69 -0.90 -6.36
N GLU A 39 8.96 -0.54 -6.25
CA GLU A 39 10.00 -0.98 -7.20
C GLU A 39 10.23 -2.49 -7.19
N ARG A 40 9.96 -3.16 -6.07
CA ARG A 40 10.04 -4.63 -5.97
C ARG A 40 9.07 -5.36 -6.92
N LEU A 41 8.11 -4.64 -7.47
CA LEU A 41 7.13 -5.18 -8.41
C LEU A 41 7.63 -5.15 -9.87
N ASN A 42 8.80 -4.56 -10.16
CA ASN A 42 9.30 -4.45 -11.54
C ASN A 42 9.39 -5.79 -12.28
N GLU A 43 9.89 -6.84 -11.62
CA GLU A 43 9.99 -8.17 -12.24
C GLU A 43 8.60 -8.75 -12.53
N LEU A 44 7.67 -8.62 -11.58
CA LEU A 44 6.30 -9.10 -11.76
C LEU A 44 5.61 -8.42 -12.95
N THR A 45 5.80 -7.11 -13.09
CA THR A 45 5.14 -6.32 -14.14
C THR A 45 5.65 -6.63 -15.55
N GLN A 46 6.81 -7.28 -15.68
CA GLN A 46 7.38 -7.73 -16.96
C GLN A 46 6.83 -9.07 -17.42
N ASP A 47 6.17 -9.85 -16.55
CA ASP A 47 5.56 -11.13 -16.97
C ASP A 47 4.43 -10.86 -17.97
N LYS A 48 4.45 -11.64 -19.06
CA LYS A 48 3.47 -11.53 -20.18
C LYS A 48 2.01 -11.57 -19.72
N LYS A 49 1.73 -12.25 -18.59
CA LYS A 49 0.37 -12.34 -18.02
C LYS A 49 -0.15 -11.00 -17.54
N PHE A 50 0.75 -10.10 -17.16
CA PHE A 50 0.40 -8.78 -16.64
C PHE A 50 0.39 -7.68 -17.69
N LEU A 51 0.95 -7.90 -18.89
CA LEU A 51 0.99 -6.90 -19.97
C LEU A 51 -0.40 -6.44 -20.46
N LYS A 52 -1.43 -7.23 -20.18
CA LYS A 52 -2.83 -6.89 -20.52
C LYS A 52 -3.50 -5.92 -19.54
N TYR A 53 -2.82 -5.56 -18.45
CA TYR A 53 -3.33 -4.64 -17.43
C TYR A 53 -2.52 -3.35 -17.41
N ASN A 54 -3.19 -2.25 -17.09
CA ASN A 54 -2.52 -1.09 -16.51
C ASN A 54 -2.16 -1.42 -15.07
N ILE A 55 -0.92 -1.25 -14.67
CA ILE A 55 -0.48 -1.60 -13.32
C ILE A 55 -0.07 -0.33 -12.60
N PHE A 56 -0.59 -0.15 -11.39
CA PHE A 56 -0.29 0.96 -10.51
C PHE A 56 0.14 0.42 -9.14
N ALA A 57 1.14 1.05 -8.55
CA ALA A 57 1.52 0.79 -7.17
C ALA A 57 2.08 2.06 -6.54
N TYR A 58 1.74 2.32 -5.30
CA TYR A 58 2.30 3.44 -4.54
C TYR A 58 3.15 2.93 -3.38
N ASP A 59 4.08 3.75 -2.92
CA ASP A 59 4.88 3.46 -1.74
C ASP A 59 4.10 3.91 -0.50
N LEU A 60 3.83 2.98 0.40
CA LEU A 60 3.17 3.28 1.68
C LEU A 60 3.95 4.36 2.45
N ARG A 61 3.28 5.14 3.30
CA ARG A 61 3.92 6.14 4.15
C ARG A 61 5.14 5.56 4.89
N GLY A 62 6.28 6.26 4.83
CA GLY A 62 7.53 5.82 5.45
C GLY A 62 8.24 4.68 4.72
N HIS A 63 7.83 4.36 3.49
CA HIS A 63 8.45 3.34 2.64
C HIS A 63 8.91 3.95 1.31
N GLY A 64 9.94 3.36 0.71
CA GLY A 64 10.47 3.74 -0.58
C GLY A 64 10.75 5.24 -0.70
N TYR A 65 10.13 5.89 -1.67
CA TYR A 65 10.25 7.34 -1.91
C TYR A 65 9.15 8.17 -1.24
N THR A 66 8.29 7.54 -0.44
CA THR A 66 7.26 8.24 0.33
C THR A 66 7.76 8.57 1.73
N GLU A 67 8.09 9.83 1.95
CA GLU A 67 8.40 10.34 3.28
C GLU A 67 7.13 10.57 4.11
N THR A 68 7.27 10.53 5.43
CA THR A 68 6.21 10.95 6.33
C THR A 68 6.79 11.86 7.42
N LYS A 69 6.11 12.96 7.68
CA LYS A 69 6.53 13.94 8.71
C LYS A 69 6.11 13.52 10.11
N THR A 70 5.11 12.66 10.21
CA THR A 70 4.51 12.20 11.47
C THR A 70 4.34 10.69 11.43
N SER A 71 4.29 10.04 12.59
CA SER A 71 3.93 8.62 12.67
C SER A 71 2.47 8.43 12.24
N PRO A 72 2.20 7.75 11.12
CA PRO A 72 0.84 7.55 10.65
C PRO A 72 0.08 6.59 11.57
N ASN A 73 -1.22 6.82 11.73
CA ASN A 73 -2.11 5.84 12.32
C ASN A 73 -2.63 4.84 11.25
N ALA A 74 -3.28 3.77 11.68
CA ALA A 74 -3.75 2.74 10.76
C ALA A 74 -4.74 3.28 9.71
N MET A 75 -5.61 4.21 10.10
CA MET A 75 -6.61 4.81 9.19
C MET A 75 -5.99 5.75 8.16
N ASP A 76 -4.81 6.30 8.40
CA ASP A 76 -4.12 7.13 7.39
C ASP A 76 -3.77 6.31 6.16
N TYR A 77 -3.32 5.07 6.33
CA TYR A 77 -3.04 4.16 5.21
C TYR A 77 -4.31 3.80 4.41
N VAL A 78 -5.43 3.63 5.09
CA VAL A 78 -6.73 3.33 4.45
C VAL A 78 -7.21 4.53 3.63
N ARG A 79 -7.10 5.74 4.18
CA ARG A 79 -7.45 6.99 3.49
C ARG A 79 -6.48 7.32 2.35
N ASP A 80 -5.22 6.88 2.44
CA ASP A 80 -4.27 7.01 1.34
C ASP A 80 -4.67 6.16 0.15
N LEU A 81 -5.13 4.94 0.40
CA LEU A 81 -5.65 4.06 -0.65
C LEU A 81 -6.88 4.70 -1.32
N ASP A 82 -7.81 5.24 -0.56
CA ASP A 82 -8.95 5.99 -1.08
C ASP A 82 -8.51 7.18 -1.94
N SER A 83 -7.54 7.96 -1.44
CA SER A 83 -6.98 9.10 -2.17
C SER A 83 -6.29 8.65 -3.46
N PHE A 84 -5.58 7.52 -3.43
CA PHE A 84 -4.93 6.97 -4.61
C PHE A 84 -5.93 6.48 -5.66
N VAL A 85 -6.96 5.76 -5.26
CA VAL A 85 -8.02 5.32 -6.18
C VAL A 85 -8.70 6.53 -6.83
N LYS A 86 -9.03 7.57 -6.06
CA LYS A 86 -9.59 8.82 -6.58
C LYS A 86 -8.64 9.52 -7.55
N HIS A 87 -7.35 9.56 -7.24
CA HIS A 87 -6.32 10.14 -8.09
C HIS A 87 -6.24 9.45 -9.44
N ILE A 88 -6.08 8.12 -9.47
CA ILE A 88 -5.97 7.39 -10.75
C ILE A 88 -7.25 7.45 -11.59
N LYS A 89 -8.42 7.45 -10.94
CA LYS A 89 -9.70 7.65 -11.65
C LYS A 89 -9.74 8.99 -12.36
N SER A 90 -9.33 10.06 -11.70
CA SER A 90 -9.34 11.41 -12.24
C SER A 90 -8.24 11.63 -13.28
N GLU A 91 -7.00 11.30 -12.94
CA GLU A 91 -5.82 11.59 -13.77
C GLU A 91 -5.78 10.74 -15.04
N TYR A 92 -6.12 9.46 -14.93
CA TYR A 92 -6.04 8.50 -16.03
C TYR A 92 -7.41 8.17 -16.63
N GLN A 93 -8.49 8.81 -16.16
CA GLN A 93 -9.87 8.58 -16.61
C GLN A 93 -10.29 7.10 -16.53
N ILE A 94 -9.86 6.40 -15.48
CA ILE A 94 -10.14 4.98 -15.22
C ILE A 94 -11.48 4.87 -14.49
N LYS A 95 -12.33 3.98 -14.96
CA LYS A 95 -13.57 3.66 -14.26
C LYS A 95 -13.28 2.75 -13.06
N GLU A 96 -13.96 3.01 -11.95
CA GLU A 96 -13.75 2.24 -10.71
C GLU A 96 -14.06 0.75 -10.88
N GLU A 97 -15.10 0.44 -11.63
CA GLU A 97 -15.51 -0.92 -12.01
C GLU A 97 -14.50 -1.68 -12.88
N ASP A 98 -13.45 -1.02 -13.34
CA ASP A 98 -12.34 -1.63 -14.09
C ASP A 98 -11.10 -1.84 -13.23
N ILE A 99 -11.15 -1.49 -11.94
CA ILE A 99 -10.03 -1.59 -11.00
C ILE A 99 -10.08 -2.88 -10.21
N PHE A 100 -9.01 -3.68 -10.28
CA PHE A 100 -8.72 -4.78 -9.37
C PHE A 100 -7.63 -4.34 -8.39
N ILE A 101 -7.72 -4.73 -7.12
CA ILE A 101 -6.70 -4.41 -6.13
C ILE A 101 -6.14 -5.70 -5.54
N VAL A 102 -4.82 -5.86 -5.62
CA VAL A 102 -4.09 -6.98 -5.00
C VAL A 102 -3.22 -6.44 -3.89
N ALA A 103 -3.29 -7.04 -2.72
CA ALA A 103 -2.59 -6.54 -1.55
C ALA A 103 -1.91 -7.67 -0.76
N ASN A 104 -0.66 -7.42 -0.34
CA ASN A 104 0.15 -8.40 0.37
C ASN A 104 0.38 -7.97 1.84
N SER A 105 0.27 -8.93 2.76
CA SER A 105 0.58 -8.76 4.19
C SER A 105 -0.18 -7.59 4.82
N ILE A 106 0.51 -6.54 5.30
CA ILE A 106 -0.12 -5.33 5.85
C ILE A 106 -1.00 -4.61 4.81
N GLY A 107 -0.61 -4.65 3.54
CA GLY A 107 -1.45 -4.14 2.45
C GLY A 107 -2.81 -4.81 2.40
N GLY A 108 -2.88 -6.12 2.72
CA GLY A 108 -4.14 -6.85 2.81
C GLY A 108 -5.07 -6.35 3.92
N VAL A 109 -4.50 -5.93 5.05
CA VAL A 109 -5.28 -5.31 6.14
C VAL A 109 -5.82 -3.95 5.70
N ILE A 110 -4.97 -3.13 5.06
CA ILE A 110 -5.37 -1.83 4.52
C ILE A 110 -6.51 -1.98 3.51
N LEU A 111 -6.37 -2.91 2.55
CA LEU A 111 -7.39 -3.15 1.53
C LEU A 111 -8.71 -3.65 2.13
N SER A 112 -8.65 -4.53 3.12
CA SER A 112 -9.86 -5.04 3.80
C SER A 112 -10.61 -3.92 4.51
N ALA A 113 -9.90 -3.05 5.23
CA ALA A 113 -10.48 -1.89 5.89
C ALA A 113 -11.04 -0.88 4.86
N TYR A 114 -10.33 -0.63 3.77
CA TYR A 114 -10.79 0.25 2.69
C TYR A 114 -12.12 -0.24 2.10
N VAL A 115 -12.22 -1.53 1.75
CA VAL A 115 -13.46 -2.09 1.19
C VAL A 115 -14.60 -2.03 2.19
N HIS A 116 -14.33 -2.29 3.48
CA HIS A 116 -15.33 -2.22 4.54
C HIS A 116 -15.85 -0.79 4.74
N ASP A 117 -14.95 0.20 4.85
CA ASP A 117 -15.30 1.55 5.28
C ASP A 117 -15.78 2.45 4.13
N PHE A 118 -15.27 2.23 2.92
CA PHE A 118 -15.56 3.08 1.75
C PHE A 118 -16.50 2.41 0.73
N ALA A 119 -16.75 1.10 0.84
CA ALA A 119 -17.60 0.32 -0.06
C ALA A 119 -17.39 0.66 -1.55
N PRO A 120 -16.12 0.63 -2.07
CA PRO A 120 -15.81 1.05 -3.42
C PRO A 120 -16.44 0.10 -4.46
N ASN A 121 -16.82 0.65 -5.62
CA ASN A 121 -17.36 -0.14 -6.73
C ASN A 121 -16.23 -0.74 -7.61
N ILE A 122 -15.23 -1.37 -6.99
CA ILE A 122 -14.11 -2.00 -7.71
C ILE A 122 -14.52 -3.35 -8.31
N ALA A 123 -13.83 -3.77 -9.39
CA ALA A 123 -14.07 -5.06 -10.06
C ALA A 123 -13.78 -6.27 -9.17
N GLY A 124 -12.86 -6.13 -8.22
CA GLY A 124 -12.53 -7.20 -7.29
C GLY A 124 -11.25 -6.93 -6.50
N MET A 125 -11.00 -7.79 -5.51
CA MET A 125 -9.77 -7.72 -4.71
C MET A 125 -9.18 -9.11 -4.49
N ALA A 126 -7.85 -9.15 -4.25
CA ALA A 126 -7.16 -10.35 -3.81
C ALA A 126 -6.24 -10.04 -2.63
N LEU A 127 -6.31 -10.85 -1.60
CA LEU A 127 -5.50 -10.74 -0.39
C LEU A 127 -4.43 -11.84 -0.37
N LEU A 128 -3.18 -11.45 -0.35
CA LEU A 128 -2.03 -12.37 -0.30
C LEU A 128 -1.46 -12.36 1.12
N ALA A 129 -1.63 -13.47 1.84
CA ALA A 129 -1.15 -13.63 3.21
C ALA A 129 -1.42 -12.40 4.11
N PRO A 130 -2.67 -11.92 4.24
CA PRO A 130 -2.99 -10.71 4.98
C PRO A 130 -2.61 -10.84 6.45
N ALA A 131 -1.95 -9.80 6.99
CA ALA A 131 -1.42 -9.81 8.36
C ALA A 131 -2.46 -9.34 9.39
N PHE A 132 -3.61 -10.00 9.47
CA PHE A 132 -4.67 -9.66 10.44
C PHE A 132 -4.24 -9.90 11.89
N GLU A 133 -3.35 -10.87 12.11
CA GLU A 133 -2.78 -11.16 13.41
C GLU A 133 -1.27 -11.36 13.28
N ILE A 134 -0.49 -10.63 14.08
CA ILE A 134 0.96 -10.78 14.18
C ILE A 134 1.28 -11.49 15.48
N LYS A 135 1.75 -12.75 15.40
CA LYS A 135 2.25 -13.50 16.55
C LYS A 135 3.72 -13.17 16.78
N LEU A 136 4.00 -12.50 17.89
CA LEU A 136 5.37 -12.26 18.33
C LEU A 136 5.87 -13.50 19.08
N TYR A 137 6.76 -14.26 18.45
CA TYR A 137 7.34 -15.48 19.03
C TYR A 137 8.41 -15.21 20.10
N ILE A 138 8.76 -13.95 20.33
CA ILE A 138 9.75 -13.56 21.33
C ILE A 138 9.02 -13.41 22.68
N PRO A 139 9.37 -14.22 23.69
CA PRO A 139 8.81 -14.05 25.04
C PRO A 139 9.02 -12.62 25.53
N PHE A 140 8.01 -12.06 26.18
CA PHE A 140 8.02 -10.67 26.71
C PHE A 140 8.19 -9.54 25.68
N ALA A 141 8.18 -9.81 24.37
CA ALA A 141 8.33 -8.77 23.36
C ALA A 141 7.27 -7.66 23.49
N LYS A 142 6.01 -8.01 23.78
CA LYS A 142 4.94 -7.02 24.00
C LYS A 142 5.26 -6.11 25.20
N GLN A 143 5.71 -6.68 26.30
CA GLN A 143 6.06 -5.94 27.50
C GLN A 143 7.26 -5.01 27.25
N LEU A 144 8.29 -5.51 26.54
CA LEU A 144 9.48 -4.73 26.21
C LEU A 144 9.12 -3.56 25.28
N VAL A 145 8.33 -3.78 24.24
CA VAL A 145 7.87 -2.72 23.32
C VAL A 145 7.02 -1.69 24.07
N THR A 146 6.09 -2.14 24.94
CA THR A 146 5.28 -1.24 25.76
C THR A 146 6.13 -0.41 26.73
N LEU A 147 7.18 -0.98 27.31
CA LEU A 147 8.11 -0.25 28.17
C LEU A 147 8.92 0.78 27.39
N LEU A 148 9.47 0.38 26.24
CA LEU A 148 10.24 1.26 25.37
C LEU A 148 9.43 2.44 24.86
N THR A 149 8.16 2.23 24.47
CA THR A 149 7.27 3.30 24.00
C THR A 149 6.84 4.27 25.11
N LYS A 150 6.83 3.82 26.39
CA LYS A 150 6.62 4.71 27.55
C LYS A 150 7.82 5.61 27.84
N ILE A 151 9.04 5.09 27.60
CA ILE A 151 10.28 5.83 27.84
C ILE A 151 10.61 6.75 26.67
N LYS A 152 10.36 6.31 25.44
CA LYS A 152 10.66 7.05 24.22
C LYS A 152 9.51 6.86 23.22
N LYS A 153 8.65 7.87 23.04
CA LYS A 153 7.46 7.83 22.18
C LYS A 153 7.76 7.43 20.73
N ASP A 154 8.98 7.71 20.24
CA ASP A 154 9.43 7.44 18.88
C ASP A 154 10.48 6.30 18.81
N ALA A 155 10.48 5.37 19.76
CA ALA A 155 11.38 4.24 19.72
C ALA A 155 11.10 3.36 18.47
N LYS A 156 12.00 3.39 17.51
CA LYS A 156 11.96 2.50 16.34
C LYS A 156 12.52 1.14 16.78
N VAL A 157 11.66 0.13 16.81
CA VAL A 157 12.09 -1.26 16.99
C VAL A 157 12.30 -1.84 15.59
N MET A 158 13.57 -2.09 15.22
CA MET A 158 13.88 -2.79 13.98
C MET A 158 13.57 -4.28 14.16
N SER A 159 12.59 -4.79 13.44
CA SER A 159 12.38 -6.23 13.31
C SER A 159 13.27 -6.75 12.18
N TYR A 160 14.27 -7.56 12.50
CA TYR A 160 14.96 -8.33 11.48
C TYR A 160 14.07 -9.51 11.09
N VAL A 161 13.43 -9.41 9.93
CA VAL A 161 12.92 -10.60 9.26
C VAL A 161 14.09 -11.16 8.47
N LYS A 162 14.67 -12.26 8.96
CA LYS A 162 15.57 -13.06 8.12
C LYS A 162 14.73 -13.59 6.95
N ALA A 163 15.16 -13.23 5.75
CA ALA A 163 14.68 -13.87 4.52
C ALA A 163 15.11 -15.34 4.50
#